data_cf64c85628e6ec0cfad70ea7169ad5b5
#
_entry.id   cf64c85628e6ec0cfad70ea7169ad5b5
#
_cell.length_a   1.000
_cell.length_b   1.000
_cell.length_c   1.000
_cell.angle_alpha   90.00
_cell.angle_beta   90.00
_cell.angle_gamma   90.00
#
_symmetry.space_group_name_H-M   'P 1'
#
loop_
_entity.id
_entity.type
_entity.pdbx_description
1 polymer ?
#
loop_
_entity_poly.entity_id
_entity_poly.type
_entity_poly.pdbx_seq_one_letter_code
_entity_poly.pdbx_strand_id
1 'polypeptide(L)'
;MKEEYKLSHLKELEAESIHIIREVAAEFENPVMLYSIGKDSSVMVRLAEKAFAPGKVPFPLMHIDSKWKFKEMIQFRDEYAKKYGWNLIVESNMEAFRAGVGPFTHGSKVHTDLMKTQALLHALDKYKFDAAFGGARRDEEKSRAKERIFSFRNEFHQWDPKNQRPELWDIYNARIRKGESIRVFPLSNWTELDIWQYIRLENIPIVPLYFAKERPVINLDGQLIMPDDDRLPEQYKDKIEMKKIRFRTLGCWPLTGAIESEADTIEKIVEEMMTT
;
A
#
# COMPACT_ATOMS: atom_id res chain seq x y z
N MET A 1 -25.17 17.01 13.23
CA MET A 1 -25.18 17.07 11.76
C MET A 1 -23.85 16.68 11.14
N LYS A 2 -22.69 17.24 11.55
CA LYS A 2 -21.37 16.89 10.94
C LYS A 2 -20.93 15.42 11.12
N GLU A 3 -21.21 14.81 12.28
CA GLU A 3 -20.83 13.40 12.51
C GLU A 3 -21.71 12.40 11.75
N GLU A 4 -22.99 12.66 11.66
CA GLU A 4 -23.94 11.81 10.94
C GLU A 4 -23.70 11.82 9.42
N TYR A 5 -23.36 12.97 8.85
CA TYR A 5 -22.96 13.09 7.44
C TYR A 5 -21.65 12.35 7.14
N LYS A 6 -20.64 12.49 8.01
CA LYS A 6 -19.37 11.78 7.84
C LYS A 6 -19.50 10.26 7.93
N LEU A 7 -20.35 9.76 8.83
CA LEU A 7 -20.64 8.33 8.94
C LEU A 7 -21.37 7.81 7.69
N SER A 8 -22.28 8.59 7.11
CA SER A 8 -22.92 8.23 5.84
C SER A 8 -21.92 8.16 4.70
N HIS A 9 -21.02 9.15 4.57
CA HIS A 9 -19.98 9.18 3.56
C HIS A 9 -19.03 7.96 3.64
N LEU A 10 -18.50 7.66 4.82
CA LEU A 10 -17.65 6.48 5.01
C LEU A 10 -18.37 5.16 4.72
N LYS A 11 -19.67 5.08 5.02
CA LYS A 11 -20.47 3.89 4.69
C LYS A 11 -20.68 3.74 3.19
N GLU A 12 -20.85 4.83 2.46
CA GLU A 12 -20.94 4.82 1.00
C GLU A 12 -19.63 4.35 0.37
N LEU A 13 -18.49 4.90 0.82
CA LEU A 13 -17.15 4.47 0.37
C LEU A 13 -16.88 3.00 0.71
N GLU A 14 -17.27 2.54 1.90
CA GLU A 14 -17.17 1.14 2.30
C GLU A 14 -17.99 0.24 1.36
N ALA A 15 -19.25 0.60 1.12
CA ALA A 15 -20.16 -0.17 0.27
C ALA A 15 -19.64 -0.27 -1.17
N GLU A 16 -19.15 0.83 -1.75
CA GLU A 16 -18.53 0.87 -3.07
C GLU A 16 -17.30 -0.06 -3.13
N SER A 17 -16.39 0.08 -2.17
CA SER A 17 -15.17 -0.75 -2.13
C SER A 17 -15.47 -2.24 -1.97
N ILE A 18 -16.43 -2.60 -1.12
CA ILE A 18 -16.88 -3.98 -0.94
C ILE A 18 -17.51 -4.52 -2.24
N HIS A 19 -18.31 -3.71 -2.93
CA HIS A 19 -18.89 -4.08 -4.23
C HIS A 19 -17.78 -4.38 -5.24
N ILE A 20 -16.82 -3.46 -5.41
CA ILE A 20 -15.68 -3.64 -6.31
C ILE A 20 -14.91 -4.93 -6.00
N ILE A 21 -14.61 -5.20 -4.73
CA ILE A 21 -13.86 -6.39 -4.31
C ILE A 21 -14.64 -7.67 -4.65
N ARG A 22 -15.96 -7.68 -4.44
CA ARG A 22 -16.82 -8.83 -4.78
C ARG A 22 -16.94 -9.05 -6.29
N GLU A 23 -17.09 -7.99 -7.08
CA GLU A 23 -17.11 -8.05 -8.54
C GLU A 23 -15.84 -8.72 -9.10
N VAL A 24 -14.67 -8.28 -8.61
CA VAL A 24 -13.39 -8.87 -9.04
C VAL A 24 -13.30 -10.35 -8.65
N ALA A 25 -13.71 -10.71 -7.46
CA ALA A 25 -13.68 -12.11 -7.02
C ALA A 25 -14.65 -13.01 -7.79
N ALA A 26 -15.72 -12.43 -8.36
CA ALA A 26 -16.70 -13.17 -9.17
C ALA A 26 -16.29 -13.30 -10.65
N GLU A 27 -15.61 -12.30 -11.20
CA GLU A 27 -15.31 -12.19 -12.63
C GLU A 27 -13.93 -12.74 -13.02
N PHE A 28 -12.97 -12.78 -12.08
CA PHE A 28 -11.61 -13.21 -12.36
C PHE A 28 -11.30 -14.58 -11.75
N GLU A 29 -10.50 -15.38 -12.48
CA GLU A 29 -10.16 -16.74 -12.04
C GLU A 29 -9.11 -16.75 -10.92
N ASN A 30 -8.18 -15.79 -10.94
CA ASN A 30 -7.03 -15.80 -10.05
C ASN A 30 -6.64 -14.39 -9.57
N PRO A 31 -7.48 -13.73 -8.77
CA PRO A 31 -7.16 -12.42 -8.22
C PRO A 31 -6.14 -12.49 -7.08
N VAL A 32 -5.42 -11.39 -6.84
CA VAL A 32 -4.50 -11.20 -5.72
C VAL A 32 -4.65 -9.80 -5.13
N MET A 33 -4.52 -9.66 -3.82
CA MET A 33 -4.50 -8.35 -3.18
C MET A 33 -3.08 -7.98 -2.76
N LEU A 34 -2.57 -6.87 -3.32
CA LEU A 34 -1.25 -6.36 -2.97
C LEU A 34 -1.27 -5.76 -1.56
N TYR A 35 -0.41 -6.29 -0.70
CA TYR A 35 -0.29 -5.86 0.69
C TYR A 35 1.06 -5.19 0.94
N SER A 36 1.08 -3.86 0.91
CA SER A 36 2.29 -3.05 1.11
C SER A 36 2.66 -2.84 2.58
N ILE A 37 1.83 -3.29 3.51
CA ILE A 37 1.91 -3.06 4.96
C ILE A 37 1.61 -1.58 5.33
N GLY A 38 1.24 -0.76 4.37
CA GLY A 38 0.83 0.63 4.60
C GLY A 38 -0.63 0.74 5.06
N LYS A 39 -1.02 1.93 5.55
CA LYS A 39 -2.37 2.23 6.02
C LYS A 39 -3.47 1.90 5.00
N ASP A 40 -3.24 2.25 3.73
CA ASP A 40 -4.20 2.02 2.65
C ASP A 40 -4.41 0.53 2.39
N SER A 41 -3.33 -0.25 2.33
CA SER A 41 -3.44 -1.71 2.17
C SER A 41 -4.05 -2.40 3.39
N SER A 42 -3.87 -1.87 4.59
CA SER A 42 -4.54 -2.38 5.80
C SER A 42 -6.06 -2.15 5.76
N VAL A 43 -6.49 -0.98 5.25
CA VAL A 43 -7.91 -0.70 4.99
C VAL A 43 -8.46 -1.65 3.92
N MET A 44 -7.74 -1.89 2.82
CA MET A 44 -8.18 -2.85 1.78
C MET A 44 -8.38 -4.27 2.34
N VAL A 45 -7.46 -4.75 3.17
CA VAL A 45 -7.58 -6.06 3.80
C VAL A 45 -8.84 -6.13 4.67
N ARG A 46 -9.09 -5.08 5.49
CA ARG A 46 -10.29 -5.01 6.31
C ARG A 46 -11.58 -5.02 5.47
N LEU A 47 -11.60 -4.28 4.37
CA LEU A 47 -12.72 -4.26 3.42
C LEU A 47 -12.95 -5.63 2.78
N ALA A 48 -11.87 -6.34 2.42
CA ALA A 48 -11.95 -7.70 1.90
C ALA A 48 -12.50 -8.69 2.94
N GLU A 49 -12.05 -8.61 4.19
CA GLU A 49 -12.62 -9.41 5.29
C GLU A 49 -14.12 -9.17 5.44
N LYS A 50 -14.57 -7.91 5.41
CA LYS A 50 -16.01 -7.57 5.46
C LYS A 50 -16.76 -8.04 4.23
N ALA A 51 -16.15 -7.95 3.04
CA ALA A 51 -16.76 -8.37 1.78
C ALA A 51 -17.16 -9.85 1.79
N PHE A 52 -16.39 -10.70 2.47
CA PHE A 52 -16.60 -12.15 2.46
C PHE A 52 -17.03 -12.72 3.81
N ALA A 53 -17.24 -11.89 4.83
CA ALA A 53 -17.72 -12.35 6.12
C ALA A 53 -19.07 -13.07 6.00
N PRO A 54 -19.30 -14.22 6.73
CA PRO A 54 -18.41 -14.84 7.71
C PRO A 54 -17.36 -15.79 7.12
N GLY A 55 -17.27 -15.89 5.79
CA GLY A 55 -16.29 -16.71 5.08
C GLY A 55 -14.88 -16.08 5.11
N LYS A 56 -13.93 -16.79 4.51
CA LYS A 56 -12.57 -16.28 4.31
C LYS A 56 -12.47 -15.55 2.98
N VAL A 57 -11.52 -14.61 2.90
CA VAL A 57 -11.13 -13.94 1.64
C VAL A 57 -10.68 -15.02 0.65
N PRO A 58 -11.29 -15.12 -0.56
CA PRO A 58 -11.07 -16.23 -1.48
C PRO A 58 -9.79 -16.16 -2.30
N PHE A 59 -8.99 -15.09 -2.14
CA PHE A 59 -7.75 -14.86 -2.86
C PHE A 59 -6.59 -14.55 -1.89
N PRO A 60 -5.32 -14.75 -2.31
CA PRO A 60 -4.18 -14.47 -1.46
C PRO A 60 -3.90 -12.97 -1.34
N LEU A 61 -3.24 -12.59 -0.25
CA LEU A 61 -2.51 -11.36 -0.13
C LEU A 61 -1.09 -11.56 -0.67
N MET A 62 -0.50 -10.55 -1.31
CA MET A 62 0.88 -10.62 -1.79
C MET A 62 1.67 -9.39 -1.36
N HIS A 63 2.80 -9.64 -0.70
CA HIS A 63 3.78 -8.63 -0.33
C HIS A 63 5.04 -8.75 -1.19
N ILE A 64 5.43 -7.67 -1.86
CA ILE A 64 6.71 -7.57 -2.54
C ILE A 64 7.74 -7.00 -1.55
N ASP A 65 8.62 -7.87 -1.08
CA ASP A 65 9.66 -7.52 -0.14
C ASP A 65 10.94 -7.06 -0.87
N SER A 66 11.18 -5.77 -0.85
CA SER A 66 12.38 -5.15 -1.43
C SER A 66 13.66 -5.42 -0.64
N LYS A 67 13.60 -6.13 0.50
CA LYS A 67 14.70 -6.32 1.46
C LYS A 67 15.19 -5.01 2.11
N TRP A 68 14.46 -3.92 1.90
CA TRP A 68 14.73 -2.59 2.46
C TRP A 68 13.50 -2.01 3.18
N LYS A 69 12.61 -2.88 3.68
CA LYS A 69 11.51 -2.49 4.55
C LYS A 69 12.01 -2.28 5.98
N PHE A 70 11.36 -1.41 6.73
CA PHE A 70 11.62 -1.28 8.16
C PHE A 70 11.31 -2.58 8.90
N LYS A 71 12.14 -2.94 9.89
CA LYS A 71 11.95 -4.16 10.71
C LYS A 71 10.58 -4.21 11.36
N GLU A 72 10.11 -3.08 11.90
CA GLU A 72 8.76 -2.98 12.47
C GLU A 72 7.65 -3.31 11.47
N MET A 73 7.82 -2.99 10.18
CA MET A 73 6.86 -3.38 9.14
C MET A 73 6.84 -4.89 8.92
N ILE A 74 8.01 -5.52 8.83
CA ILE A 74 8.13 -6.97 8.61
C ILE A 74 7.54 -7.74 9.79
N GLN A 75 7.89 -7.33 11.02
CA GLN A 75 7.36 -7.92 12.23
C GLN A 75 5.83 -7.81 12.26
N PHE A 76 5.29 -6.61 12.04
CA PHE A 76 3.86 -6.37 11.98
C PHE A 76 3.16 -7.26 10.95
N ARG A 77 3.69 -7.35 9.73
CA ARG A 77 3.16 -8.20 8.66
C ARG A 77 3.03 -9.65 9.11
N ASP A 78 4.13 -10.20 9.66
CA ASP A 78 4.20 -11.62 10.00
C ASP A 78 3.30 -11.96 11.20
N GLU A 79 3.26 -11.09 12.21
CA GLU A 79 2.37 -11.23 13.37
C GLU A 79 0.89 -11.21 12.97
N TYR A 80 0.49 -10.23 12.14
CA TYR A 80 -0.91 -10.08 11.75
C TYR A 80 -1.34 -11.13 10.73
N ALA A 81 -0.50 -11.50 9.78
CA ALA A 81 -0.79 -12.60 8.86
C ALA A 81 -1.07 -13.91 9.62
N LYS A 82 -0.25 -14.19 10.64
CA LYS A 82 -0.44 -15.36 11.52
C LYS A 82 -1.71 -15.24 12.36
N LYS A 83 -1.92 -14.08 12.98
CA LYS A 83 -3.06 -13.83 13.89
C LYS A 83 -4.41 -13.99 13.19
N TYR A 84 -4.52 -13.47 11.96
CA TYR A 84 -5.77 -13.52 11.19
C TYR A 84 -5.84 -14.70 10.20
N GLY A 85 -4.78 -15.49 10.11
CA GLY A 85 -4.73 -16.66 9.22
C GLY A 85 -4.81 -16.28 7.75
N TRP A 86 -4.19 -15.16 7.35
CA TRP A 86 -4.15 -14.73 5.96
C TRP A 86 -3.33 -15.67 5.09
N ASN A 87 -3.81 -15.94 3.88
CA ASN A 87 -3.01 -16.56 2.85
C ASN A 87 -2.06 -15.53 2.25
N LEU A 88 -0.89 -15.36 2.85
CA LEU A 88 0.10 -14.34 2.49
C LEU A 88 1.24 -14.94 1.67
N ILE A 89 1.42 -14.44 0.45
CA ILE A 89 2.57 -14.70 -0.41
C ILE A 89 3.58 -13.57 -0.22
N VAL A 90 4.85 -13.91 -0.01
CA VAL A 90 5.96 -12.94 0.08
C VAL A 90 6.94 -13.23 -1.06
N GLU A 91 7.09 -12.27 -1.96
CA GLU A 91 8.00 -12.37 -3.11
C GLU A 91 9.07 -11.28 -3.07
N SER A 92 10.24 -11.61 -3.61
CA SER A 92 11.39 -10.70 -3.71
C SER A 92 12.22 -11.03 -4.93
N ASN A 93 12.90 -10.04 -5.49
CA ASN A 93 13.94 -10.27 -6.48
C ASN A 93 15.25 -10.68 -5.77
N MET A 94 15.39 -11.98 -5.52
CA MET A 94 16.57 -12.51 -4.80
C MET A 94 17.86 -12.45 -5.62
N GLU A 95 17.77 -12.42 -6.95
CA GLU A 95 18.93 -12.25 -7.83
C GLU A 95 19.52 -10.84 -7.68
N ALA A 96 18.69 -9.81 -7.83
CA ALA A 96 19.10 -8.43 -7.63
C ALA A 96 19.60 -8.17 -6.19
N PHE A 97 18.96 -8.79 -5.20
CA PHE A 97 19.42 -8.70 -3.80
C PHE A 97 20.81 -9.29 -3.60
N ARG A 98 21.08 -10.49 -4.13
CA ARG A 98 22.41 -11.13 -4.07
C ARG A 98 23.47 -10.36 -4.85
N ALA A 99 23.07 -9.65 -5.92
CA ALA A 99 23.94 -8.75 -6.67
C ALA A 99 24.23 -7.43 -5.93
N GLY A 100 23.71 -7.24 -4.70
CA GLY A 100 23.95 -6.04 -3.88
C GLY A 100 23.16 -4.80 -4.29
N VAL A 101 22.06 -4.98 -5.03
CA VAL A 101 21.20 -3.85 -5.43
C VAL A 101 20.54 -3.23 -4.20
N GLY A 102 20.85 -1.97 -3.95
CA GLY A 102 20.32 -1.21 -2.83
C GLY A 102 20.22 0.28 -3.11
N PRO A 103 19.48 1.04 -2.28
CA PRO A 103 19.30 2.47 -2.47
C PRO A 103 20.59 3.28 -2.42
N PHE A 104 21.53 2.91 -1.55
CA PHE A 104 22.81 3.58 -1.39
C PHE A 104 23.82 3.20 -2.48
N THR A 105 23.71 2.00 -3.07
CA THR A 105 24.65 1.50 -4.07
C THR A 105 24.24 1.81 -5.50
N HIS A 106 22.95 1.78 -5.81
CA HIS A 106 22.42 1.89 -7.16
C HIS A 106 21.43 3.05 -7.32
N GLY A 107 21.14 3.77 -6.23
CA GLY A 107 20.17 4.86 -6.22
C GLY A 107 18.70 4.39 -6.20
N SER A 108 17.80 5.34 -5.93
CA SER A 108 16.38 5.07 -5.72
C SER A 108 15.67 4.48 -6.95
N LYS A 109 16.03 4.96 -8.16
CA LYS A 109 15.38 4.54 -9.41
C LYS A 109 15.66 3.07 -9.73
N VAL A 110 16.94 2.66 -9.75
CA VAL A 110 17.34 1.29 -10.06
C VAL A 110 16.83 0.34 -8.98
N HIS A 111 16.98 0.71 -7.69
CA HIS A 111 16.44 -0.08 -6.60
C HIS A 111 14.92 -0.29 -6.73
N THR A 112 14.16 0.77 -7.00
CA THR A 112 12.69 0.67 -7.13
C THR A 112 12.32 -0.19 -8.33
N ASP A 113 12.98 -0.02 -9.46
CA ASP A 113 12.69 -0.83 -10.63
C ASP A 113 12.96 -2.32 -10.37
N LEU A 114 14.17 -2.68 -9.98
CA LEU A 114 14.56 -4.08 -9.83
C LEU A 114 13.89 -4.76 -8.62
N MET A 115 13.85 -4.09 -7.47
CA MET A 115 13.40 -4.72 -6.22
C MET A 115 11.90 -4.64 -5.99
N LYS A 116 11.17 -3.77 -6.71
CA LYS A 116 9.71 -3.65 -6.59
C LYS A 116 9.00 -3.93 -7.90
N THR A 117 9.31 -3.18 -8.98
CA THR A 117 8.56 -3.28 -10.24
C THR A 117 8.77 -4.64 -10.89
N GLN A 118 10.03 -5.02 -11.16
CA GLN A 118 10.36 -6.31 -11.78
C GLN A 118 9.96 -7.49 -10.90
N ALA A 119 10.16 -7.38 -9.58
CA ALA A 119 9.71 -8.40 -8.63
C ALA A 119 8.19 -8.61 -8.67
N LEU A 120 7.41 -7.52 -8.77
CA LEU A 120 5.96 -7.59 -8.89
C LEU A 120 5.54 -8.24 -10.21
N LEU A 121 6.11 -7.81 -11.34
CA LEU A 121 5.77 -8.36 -12.66
C LEU A 121 6.09 -9.86 -12.71
N HIS A 122 7.28 -10.25 -12.23
CA HIS A 122 7.66 -11.65 -12.14
C HIS A 122 6.70 -12.47 -11.26
N ALA A 123 6.27 -11.93 -10.13
CA ALA A 123 5.34 -12.62 -9.24
C ALA A 123 3.96 -12.80 -9.90
N LEU A 124 3.45 -11.79 -10.61
CA LEU A 124 2.19 -11.88 -11.32
C LEU A 124 2.21 -12.96 -12.38
N ASP A 125 3.29 -13.05 -13.16
CA ASP A 125 3.49 -14.07 -14.18
C ASP A 125 3.65 -15.47 -13.59
N LYS A 126 4.46 -15.57 -12.53
CA LYS A 126 4.74 -16.84 -11.83
C LYS A 126 3.47 -17.50 -11.31
N TYR A 127 2.59 -16.71 -10.71
CA TYR A 127 1.33 -17.18 -10.15
C TYR A 127 0.15 -17.07 -11.11
N LYS A 128 0.35 -16.47 -12.30
CA LYS A 128 -0.69 -16.26 -13.32
C LYS A 128 -1.89 -15.46 -12.81
N PHE A 129 -1.62 -14.41 -12.01
CA PHE A 129 -2.68 -13.56 -11.55
C PHE A 129 -3.26 -12.70 -12.67
N ASP A 130 -4.57 -12.74 -12.81
CA ASP A 130 -5.33 -12.02 -13.84
C ASP A 130 -5.91 -10.69 -13.33
N ALA A 131 -6.07 -10.55 -12.01
CA ALA A 131 -6.46 -9.30 -11.35
C ALA A 131 -5.60 -9.03 -10.12
N ALA A 132 -5.18 -7.77 -9.93
CA ALA A 132 -4.43 -7.38 -8.75
C ALA A 132 -4.97 -6.09 -8.13
N PHE A 133 -5.47 -6.21 -6.90
CA PHE A 133 -5.92 -5.06 -6.12
C PHE A 133 -4.74 -4.21 -5.63
N GLY A 134 -4.85 -2.90 -5.75
CA GLY A 134 -3.89 -1.93 -5.26
C GLY A 134 -4.54 -0.82 -4.45
N GLY A 135 -3.84 -0.30 -3.45
CA GLY A 135 -4.34 0.72 -2.53
C GLY A 135 -4.18 2.17 -3.02
N ALA A 136 -4.04 2.38 -4.32
CA ALA A 136 -3.89 3.71 -4.87
C ALA A 136 -5.20 4.51 -4.80
N ARG A 137 -5.09 5.81 -4.52
CA ARG A 137 -6.19 6.76 -4.46
C ARG A 137 -5.99 7.89 -5.48
N ARG A 138 -7.09 8.46 -5.97
CA ARG A 138 -7.04 9.59 -6.93
C ARG A 138 -6.47 10.87 -6.33
N ASP A 139 -6.61 11.09 -5.02
CA ASP A 139 -6.08 12.26 -4.31
C ASP A 139 -4.57 12.21 -4.06
N GLU A 140 -3.94 11.04 -4.22
CA GLU A 140 -2.54 10.81 -3.89
C GLU A 140 -1.58 11.56 -4.83
N GLU A 141 -1.89 11.52 -6.13
CA GLU A 141 -1.13 12.25 -7.16
C GLU A 141 -1.92 12.43 -8.47
N LYS A 142 -1.56 13.45 -9.26
CA LYS A 142 -2.26 13.78 -10.51
C LYS A 142 -2.28 12.66 -11.56
N SER A 143 -1.26 11.83 -11.62
CA SER A 143 -1.20 10.69 -12.55
C SER A 143 -2.29 9.67 -12.23
N ARG A 144 -2.54 9.42 -10.95
CA ARG A 144 -3.57 8.49 -10.47
C ARG A 144 -5.00 8.98 -10.66
N ALA A 145 -5.21 10.30 -10.70
CA ALA A 145 -6.51 10.88 -10.98
C ALA A 145 -7.08 10.52 -12.37
N LYS A 146 -6.20 10.13 -13.31
CA LYS A 146 -6.58 9.72 -14.68
C LYS A 146 -6.82 8.21 -14.80
N GLU A 147 -6.37 7.42 -13.84
CA GLU A 147 -6.52 5.97 -13.84
C GLU A 147 -7.95 5.59 -13.45
N ARG A 148 -8.48 4.57 -14.10
CA ARG A 148 -9.80 4.02 -13.78
C ARG A 148 -9.71 3.10 -12.57
N ILE A 149 -10.84 2.80 -11.94
CA ILE A 149 -10.93 1.80 -10.87
C ILE A 149 -10.49 0.44 -11.40
N PHE A 150 -10.94 0.07 -12.62
CA PHE A 150 -10.46 -1.09 -13.38
C PHE A 150 -9.47 -0.62 -14.44
N SER A 151 -8.18 -0.73 -14.16
CA SER A 151 -7.09 -0.28 -15.03
C SER A 151 -6.52 -1.45 -15.82
N PHE A 152 -6.79 -1.47 -17.12
CA PHE A 152 -6.41 -2.56 -18.02
C PHE A 152 -4.91 -2.53 -18.32
N ARG A 153 -4.31 -3.73 -18.35
CA ARG A 153 -2.91 -3.96 -18.67
C ARG A 153 -2.80 -4.93 -19.85
N ASN A 154 -1.95 -4.59 -20.80
CA ASN A 154 -1.63 -5.51 -21.89
C ASN A 154 -0.79 -6.71 -21.42
N GLU A 155 -0.44 -7.61 -22.32
CA GLU A 155 0.40 -8.79 -22.05
C GLU A 155 1.80 -8.48 -21.47
N PHE A 156 2.25 -7.23 -21.59
CA PHE A 156 3.51 -6.74 -21.00
C PHE A 156 3.28 -6.01 -19.67
N HIS A 157 2.11 -6.12 -19.07
CA HIS A 157 1.67 -5.42 -17.85
C HIS A 157 1.69 -3.90 -17.95
N GLN A 158 1.75 -3.34 -19.16
CA GLN A 158 1.73 -1.90 -19.38
C GLN A 158 0.28 -1.39 -19.37
N TRP A 159 0.10 -0.20 -18.80
CA TRP A 159 -1.19 0.46 -18.84
C TRP A 159 -1.59 0.76 -20.30
N ASP A 160 -2.81 0.35 -20.64
CA ASP A 160 -3.38 0.57 -21.96
C ASP A 160 -4.51 1.63 -21.89
N PRO A 161 -4.18 2.93 -22.04
CA PRO A 161 -5.17 3.99 -21.97
C PRO A 161 -6.20 3.97 -23.09
N LYS A 162 -5.92 3.29 -24.22
CA LYS A 162 -6.82 3.22 -25.36
C LYS A 162 -7.95 2.22 -25.14
N ASN A 163 -7.70 1.17 -24.36
CA ASN A 163 -8.67 0.12 -24.08
C ASN A 163 -9.36 0.28 -22.71
N GLN A 164 -9.19 1.45 -22.06
CA GLN A 164 -9.94 1.75 -20.84
C GLN A 164 -11.43 1.87 -21.15
N ARG A 165 -12.26 1.35 -20.25
CA ARG A 165 -13.70 1.34 -20.43
C ARG A 165 -14.36 2.38 -19.54
N PRO A 166 -15.49 2.97 -19.97
CA PRO A 166 -16.26 3.85 -19.12
C PRO A 166 -16.77 3.11 -17.87
N GLU A 167 -16.73 3.79 -16.74
CA GLU A 167 -17.23 3.30 -15.45
C GLU A 167 -18.45 4.14 -15.03
N LEU A 168 -19.45 4.22 -15.94
CA LEU A 168 -20.68 4.95 -15.70
C LEU A 168 -21.59 4.15 -14.77
N TRP A 169 -22.20 4.86 -13.79
CA TRP A 169 -23.12 4.28 -12.80
C TRP A 169 -22.54 3.12 -12.02
N ASP A 170 -21.20 3.15 -11.73
CA ASP A 170 -20.48 2.10 -11.01
C ASP A 170 -20.61 0.70 -11.62
N ILE A 171 -20.85 0.66 -12.93
CA ILE A 171 -20.84 -0.59 -13.71
C ILE A 171 -19.43 -0.81 -14.25
N TYR A 172 -18.82 -1.90 -13.81
CA TYR A 172 -17.45 -2.27 -14.19
C TYR A 172 -17.50 -3.36 -15.27
N ASN A 173 -16.73 -3.17 -16.33
CA ASN A 173 -16.55 -4.19 -17.35
C ASN A 173 -15.21 -4.86 -17.15
N ALA A 174 -15.23 -6.06 -16.58
CA ALA A 174 -14.04 -6.82 -16.20
C ALA A 174 -13.47 -7.70 -17.33
N ARG A 175 -14.09 -7.70 -18.53
CA ARG A 175 -13.69 -8.61 -19.61
C ARG A 175 -12.28 -8.32 -20.11
N ILE A 176 -11.37 -9.28 -19.92
CA ILE A 176 -9.98 -9.27 -20.42
C ILE A 176 -9.81 -10.31 -21.52
N ARG A 177 -8.77 -10.14 -22.36
CA ARG A 177 -8.33 -11.13 -23.34
C ARG A 177 -7.23 -12.00 -22.72
N LYS A 178 -6.96 -13.12 -23.36
CA LYS A 178 -5.87 -14.01 -22.95
C LYS A 178 -4.53 -13.24 -22.95
N GLY A 179 -3.81 -13.27 -21.83
CA GLY A 179 -2.55 -12.56 -21.61
C GLY A 179 -2.70 -11.13 -21.09
N GLU A 180 -3.90 -10.55 -21.10
CA GLU A 180 -4.17 -9.26 -20.42
C GLU A 180 -4.44 -9.49 -18.94
N SER A 181 -4.25 -8.44 -18.14
CA SER A 181 -4.57 -8.43 -16.73
C SER A 181 -5.18 -7.09 -16.33
N ILE A 182 -5.65 -7.00 -15.10
CA ILE A 182 -6.25 -5.77 -14.59
C ILE A 182 -5.63 -5.37 -13.25
N ARG A 183 -5.43 -4.07 -13.06
CA ARG A 183 -5.22 -3.47 -11.74
C ARG A 183 -6.53 -2.89 -11.24
N VAL A 184 -6.89 -3.18 -10.01
CA VAL A 184 -8.13 -2.72 -9.41
C VAL A 184 -7.84 -1.85 -8.20
N PHE A 185 -8.48 -0.68 -8.13
CA PHE A 185 -8.25 0.31 -7.08
C PHE A 185 -9.53 0.58 -6.27
N PRO A 186 -9.87 -0.28 -5.30
CA PRO A 186 -11.09 -0.14 -4.52
C PRO A 186 -11.16 1.15 -3.68
N LEU A 187 -9.99 1.73 -3.37
CA LEU A 187 -9.88 2.97 -2.61
C LEU A 187 -9.78 4.22 -3.48
N SER A 188 -10.06 4.12 -4.78
CA SER A 188 -9.84 5.20 -5.75
C SER A 188 -10.50 6.52 -5.35
N ASN A 189 -11.71 6.47 -4.78
CA ASN A 189 -12.52 7.62 -4.38
C ASN A 189 -12.30 8.08 -2.93
N TRP A 190 -11.45 7.38 -2.17
CA TRP A 190 -11.12 7.73 -0.78
C TRP A 190 -10.08 8.84 -0.73
N THR A 191 -10.21 9.73 0.25
CA THR A 191 -9.16 10.69 0.62
C THR A 191 -8.25 10.10 1.71
N GLU A 192 -7.09 10.71 1.94
CA GLU A 192 -6.22 10.31 3.05
C GLU A 192 -6.93 10.46 4.41
N LEU A 193 -7.77 11.49 4.55
CA LEU A 193 -8.57 11.69 5.76
C LEU A 193 -9.60 10.58 5.96
N ASP A 194 -10.27 10.13 4.88
CA ASP A 194 -11.21 9.00 4.95
C ASP A 194 -10.53 7.72 5.43
N ILE A 195 -9.32 7.45 4.93
CA ILE A 195 -8.50 6.31 5.37
C ILE A 195 -8.27 6.36 6.88
N TRP A 196 -7.82 7.50 7.42
CA TRP A 196 -7.56 7.63 8.86
C TRP A 196 -8.83 7.55 9.70
N GLN A 197 -9.92 8.17 9.25
CA GLN A 197 -11.21 8.08 9.94
C GLN A 197 -11.76 6.65 9.94
N TYR A 198 -11.57 5.92 8.86
CA TYR A 198 -12.00 4.52 8.76
C TYR A 198 -11.14 3.59 9.62
N ILE A 199 -9.81 3.81 9.66
CA ILE A 199 -8.90 3.10 10.57
C ILE A 199 -9.35 3.26 12.02
N ARG A 200 -9.72 4.49 12.41
CA ARG A 200 -10.26 4.78 13.75
C ARG A 200 -11.59 4.07 14.01
N LEU A 201 -12.53 4.18 13.06
CA LEU A 201 -13.88 3.63 13.18
C LEU A 201 -13.88 2.10 13.33
N GLU A 202 -13.07 1.43 12.51
CA GLU A 202 -12.99 -0.04 12.47
C GLU A 202 -11.89 -0.62 13.38
N ASN A 203 -11.17 0.24 14.13
CA ASN A 203 -10.02 -0.16 14.96
C ASN A 203 -9.00 -1.01 14.18
N ILE A 204 -8.69 -0.59 12.96
CA ILE A 204 -7.76 -1.33 12.09
C ILE A 204 -6.34 -1.22 12.65
N PRO A 205 -5.67 -2.34 12.90
CA PRO A 205 -4.28 -2.33 13.32
C PRO A 205 -3.39 -1.80 12.19
N ILE A 206 -2.46 -0.92 12.55
CA ILE A 206 -1.48 -0.32 11.64
C ILE A 206 -0.09 -0.34 12.26
N VAL A 207 0.93 -0.21 11.41
CA VAL A 207 2.33 -0.21 11.84
C VAL A 207 2.61 0.93 12.82
N PRO A 208 3.32 0.70 13.95
CA PRO A 208 3.63 1.74 14.93
C PRO A 208 4.43 2.93 14.39
N LEU A 209 5.07 2.79 13.22
CA LEU A 209 5.80 3.88 12.55
C LEU A 209 4.91 5.07 12.14
N TYR A 210 3.60 4.90 12.08
CA TYR A 210 2.67 5.99 11.84
C TYR A 210 2.47 6.92 13.02
N PHE A 211 2.83 6.49 14.23
CA PHE A 211 2.69 7.24 15.48
C PHE A 211 4.01 7.90 15.88
N ALA A 212 3.92 9.14 16.36
CA ALA A 212 5.07 9.90 16.82
C ALA A 212 5.77 9.23 18.00
N LYS A 213 7.08 9.04 17.87
CA LYS A 213 7.95 8.46 18.90
C LYS A 213 9.36 8.99 18.72
N GLU A 214 10.12 9.06 19.84
CA GLU A 214 11.56 9.33 19.79
C GLU A 214 12.26 8.21 19.01
N ARG A 215 12.93 8.60 17.91
CA ARG A 215 13.63 7.67 17.01
C ARG A 215 14.93 8.26 16.51
N PRO A 216 15.94 7.42 16.22
CA PRO A 216 17.17 7.89 15.59
C PRO A 216 16.87 8.34 14.15
N VAL A 217 17.37 9.50 13.78
CA VAL A 217 17.25 10.04 12.42
C VAL A 217 18.55 10.68 11.98
N ILE A 218 18.72 10.77 10.67
CA ILE A 218 19.73 11.58 10.00
C ILE A 218 19.04 12.54 9.04
N ASN A 219 19.59 13.72 8.86
CA ASN A 219 19.13 14.63 7.81
C ASN A 219 19.93 14.40 6.53
N LEU A 220 19.25 13.93 5.49
CA LEU A 220 19.82 13.78 4.15
C LEU A 220 19.06 14.70 3.19
N ASP A 221 19.71 15.74 2.71
CA ASP A 221 19.16 16.70 1.74
C ASP A 221 17.80 17.29 2.17
N GLY A 222 17.63 17.57 3.46
CA GLY A 222 16.41 18.12 4.02
C GLY A 222 15.35 17.08 4.39
N GLN A 223 15.60 15.79 4.18
CA GLN A 223 14.71 14.71 4.60
C GLN A 223 15.21 14.02 5.87
N LEU A 224 14.31 13.76 6.81
CA LEU A 224 14.61 12.98 8.00
C LEU A 224 14.50 11.49 7.65
N ILE A 225 15.63 10.82 7.61
CA ILE A 225 15.72 9.39 7.34
C ILE A 225 16.00 8.63 8.62
N MET A 226 15.16 7.66 8.96
CA MET A 226 15.38 6.77 10.10
C MET A 226 16.25 5.59 9.66
N PRO A 227 17.49 5.44 10.18
CA PRO A 227 18.27 4.24 9.99
C PRO A 227 17.60 3.03 10.65
N ASP A 228 17.56 1.90 9.97
CA ASP A 228 16.86 0.71 10.47
C ASP A 228 17.80 -0.49 10.66
N ASP A 229 18.96 -0.48 9.99
CA ASP A 229 19.95 -1.54 10.10
C ASP A 229 21.41 -1.05 9.81
N ASP A 230 22.34 -1.98 9.82
CA ASP A 230 23.78 -1.71 9.70
C ASP A 230 24.23 -1.30 8.27
N ARG A 231 23.32 -1.26 7.31
CA ARG A 231 23.61 -0.86 5.92
C ARG A 231 23.66 0.66 5.72
N LEU A 232 23.50 1.44 6.79
CA LEU A 232 23.75 2.88 6.75
C LEU A 232 25.23 3.12 6.45
N PRO A 233 25.61 3.89 5.40
CA PRO A 233 27.01 4.21 5.10
C PRO A 233 27.69 4.90 6.28
N GLU A 234 28.98 4.55 6.51
CA GLU A 234 29.77 4.98 7.68
C GLU A 234 29.77 6.52 7.86
N GLN A 235 29.86 7.24 6.75
CA GLN A 235 29.86 8.73 6.72
C GLN A 235 28.62 9.39 7.33
N TYR A 236 27.57 8.64 7.60
CA TYR A 236 26.31 9.15 8.18
C TYR A 236 26.11 8.73 9.63
N LYS A 237 26.88 7.77 10.14
CA LYS A 237 26.69 7.25 11.50
C LYS A 237 26.88 8.28 12.59
N ASP A 238 27.85 9.17 12.43
CA ASP A 238 28.12 10.26 13.39
C ASP A 238 27.10 11.41 13.34
N LYS A 239 26.17 11.36 12.37
CA LYS A 239 25.12 12.39 12.18
C LYS A 239 23.76 11.95 12.74
N ILE A 240 23.70 10.83 13.43
CA ILE A 240 22.45 10.32 14.02
C ILE A 240 22.09 11.20 15.22
N GLU A 241 20.87 11.72 15.19
CA GLU A 241 20.25 12.46 16.30
C GLU A 241 18.91 11.83 16.69
N MET A 242 18.48 12.01 17.94
CA MET A 242 17.16 11.54 18.37
C MET A 242 16.14 12.65 18.17
N LYS A 243 15.05 12.32 17.47
CA LYS A 243 13.93 13.24 17.26
C LYS A 243 12.60 12.53 17.43
N LYS A 244 11.58 13.25 17.84
CA LYS A 244 10.21 12.76 17.87
C LYS A 244 9.61 12.87 16.50
N ILE A 245 9.47 11.72 15.82
CA ILE A 245 9.06 11.62 14.43
C ILE A 245 7.96 10.59 14.23
N ARG A 246 7.22 10.75 13.14
CA ARG A 246 6.33 9.74 12.55
C ARG A 246 6.46 9.69 11.03
N PHE A 247 5.89 8.68 10.43
CA PHE A 247 5.80 8.57 8.98
C PHE A 247 4.37 8.89 8.51
N ARG A 248 4.22 9.62 7.40
CA ARG A 248 2.93 9.78 6.70
C ARG A 248 2.65 8.64 5.73
N THR A 249 3.71 8.14 5.10
CA THR A 249 3.67 6.99 4.20
C THR A 249 4.80 6.03 4.57
N LEU A 250 4.62 4.75 4.28
CA LEU A 250 5.64 3.73 4.54
C LEU A 250 6.11 3.09 3.23
N GLY A 251 7.41 3.09 3.06
CA GLY A 251 8.08 2.54 1.89
C GLY A 251 9.31 1.72 2.25
N CYS A 252 10.39 1.93 1.52
CA CYS A 252 11.71 1.40 1.86
C CYS A 252 12.50 2.44 2.64
N TRP A 253 13.19 2.03 3.69
CA TRP A 253 14.24 2.88 4.20
C TRP A 253 15.47 2.76 3.25
N PRO A 254 16.27 3.73 2.96
CA PRO A 254 16.23 5.13 3.39
C PRO A 254 15.44 6.04 2.43
N LEU A 255 14.58 5.50 1.57
CA LEU A 255 13.84 6.27 0.57
C LEU A 255 12.56 6.92 1.11
N THR A 256 12.23 6.65 2.35
CA THR A 256 11.03 7.17 3.00
C THR A 256 11.42 8.17 4.08
N GLY A 257 11.10 9.44 3.86
CA GLY A 257 11.30 10.50 4.84
C GLY A 257 10.25 10.46 5.95
N ALA A 258 10.70 10.75 7.17
CA ALA A 258 9.84 10.99 8.32
C ALA A 258 9.55 12.50 8.47
N ILE A 259 8.59 12.84 9.31
CA ILE A 259 8.28 14.21 9.72
C ILE A 259 8.38 14.32 11.25
N GLU A 260 8.83 15.47 11.74
CA GLU A 260 8.71 15.79 13.17
C GLU A 260 7.24 15.99 13.51
N SER A 261 6.76 15.36 14.58
CA SER A 261 5.36 15.39 14.97
C SER A 261 5.18 14.99 16.42
N GLU A 262 4.12 15.51 17.03
CA GLU A 262 3.65 15.11 18.36
C GLU A 262 2.47 14.11 18.30
N ALA A 263 2.01 13.75 17.10
CA ALA A 263 0.83 12.91 16.89
C ALA A 263 1.14 11.42 17.16
N ASP A 264 0.91 10.99 18.39
CA ASP A 264 1.13 9.64 18.89
C ASP A 264 -0.16 8.79 18.98
N THR A 265 -1.30 9.35 18.54
CA THR A 265 -2.60 8.66 18.44
C THR A 265 -3.25 8.97 17.09
N ILE A 266 -4.25 8.17 16.72
CA ILE A 266 -5.02 8.40 15.47
C ILE A 266 -5.74 9.74 15.52
N GLU A 267 -6.30 10.12 16.67
CA GLU A 267 -6.98 11.40 16.87
C GLU A 267 -6.04 12.57 16.56
N LYS A 268 -4.84 12.57 17.12
CA LYS A 268 -3.85 13.62 16.87
C LYS A 268 -3.38 13.64 15.42
N ILE A 269 -3.25 12.48 14.76
CA ILE A 269 -2.93 12.42 13.33
C ILE A 269 -4.04 13.08 12.51
N VAL A 270 -5.30 12.80 12.82
CA VAL A 270 -6.46 13.43 12.16
C VAL A 270 -6.50 14.93 12.40
N GLU A 271 -6.24 15.38 13.62
CA GLU A 271 -6.14 16.80 13.96
C GLU A 271 -5.02 17.50 13.18
N GLU A 272 -3.82 16.91 13.14
CA GLU A 272 -2.68 17.43 12.39
C GLU A 272 -3.02 17.59 10.90
N MET A 273 -3.72 16.61 10.30
CA MET A 273 -4.15 16.68 8.90
C MET A 273 -5.21 17.75 8.62
N MET A 274 -6.04 18.09 9.60
CA MET A 274 -7.07 19.12 9.45
C MET A 274 -6.52 20.55 9.63
N THR A 275 -5.32 20.69 10.20
CA THR A 275 -4.69 21.98 10.51
C THR A 275 -3.54 22.32 9.57
N THR A 276 -3.09 21.40 8.74
CA THR A 276 -2.04 21.59 7.73
C THR A 276 -2.65 21.74 6.34
#